data_899837e9d40ec41b221d9cf3be79fd3c
#
_entry.id   899837e9d40ec41b221d9cf3be79fd3c
#
_cell.length_a   1.000
_cell.length_b   1.000
_cell.length_c   1.000
_cell.angle_alpha   90.00
_cell.angle_beta   90.00
_cell.angle_gamma   90.00
#
_symmetry.space_group_name_H-M   'P 1'
#
loop_
_entity.id
_entity.type
_entity.pdbx_description
1 polymer ?
#
loop_
_entity_poly.entity_id
_entity_poly.type
_entity_poly.pdbx_seq_one_letter_code
_entity_poly.pdbx_strand_id
1 'polypeptide(L)'
;ESRYNLLWNSTINVLEKSKSAESLNTTIVWKYFEDDTETLNPRSKDDEKEKLSGQVKWVGFKQHFFSAVLIADDKFERGGDVTSKVLTNSNTTMKEFTASLFMPKDQTIGMHFFFGPNHLPVLKEQDVDLESMLDLGWFGFITKYAIVPIFNWLRGFIDNMGLVILLMTIILKLILFPLTCKSYLSTARMRVIKPYVDEINERYPKPEEAM
;
A
#
# COMPACT_ATOMS: atom_id res chain seq x y z
N GLU A 1 -8.13 11.06 35.00
CA GLU A 1 -9.14 11.77 34.18
C GLU A 1 -9.95 10.72 33.41
N SER A 2 -11.25 10.69 33.62
CA SER A 2 -12.14 9.77 32.89
C SER A 2 -12.29 10.26 31.44
N ARG A 3 -11.74 9.50 30.51
CA ARG A 3 -11.87 9.72 29.07
C ARG A 3 -12.89 8.74 28.51
N TYR A 4 -13.65 9.14 27.51
CA TYR A 4 -14.48 8.19 26.77
C TYR A 4 -13.59 7.43 25.78
N ASN A 5 -13.79 6.14 25.72
CA ASN A 5 -13.06 5.25 24.82
C ASN A 5 -14.03 4.63 23.81
N LEU A 6 -13.82 4.90 22.53
CA LEU A 6 -14.50 4.22 21.45
C LEU A 6 -13.71 2.97 21.09
N LEU A 7 -14.32 1.81 21.22
CA LEU A 7 -13.74 0.53 20.86
C LEU A 7 -14.40 0.01 19.59
N TRP A 8 -13.60 -0.17 18.55
CA TRP A 8 -14.03 -0.73 17.28
C TRP A 8 -13.30 -2.05 17.02
N ASN A 9 -14.05 -3.15 16.93
CA ASN A 9 -13.53 -4.48 16.67
C ASN A 9 -14.09 -5.03 15.35
N SER A 10 -13.28 -5.76 14.62
CA SER A 10 -13.70 -6.47 13.43
C SER A 10 -12.90 -7.74 13.23
N THR A 11 -13.58 -8.83 12.90
CA THR A 11 -12.95 -10.08 12.49
C THR A 11 -12.86 -10.10 10.96
N ILE A 12 -11.66 -10.27 10.44
CA ILE A 12 -11.38 -10.24 9.01
C ILE A 12 -11.47 -11.65 8.43
N ASN A 13 -12.41 -11.84 7.53
CA ASN A 13 -12.62 -13.09 6.84
C ASN A 13 -11.66 -13.26 5.65
N VAL A 14 -11.37 -14.53 5.33
CA VAL A 14 -10.64 -14.90 4.11
C VAL A 14 -11.61 -14.81 2.93
N LEU A 15 -11.36 -13.93 1.99
CA LEU A 15 -12.20 -13.69 0.80
C LEU A 15 -11.53 -14.22 -0.47
N GLU A 16 -10.20 -14.37 -0.45
CA GLU A 16 -9.43 -14.78 -1.61
C GLU A 16 -8.98 -16.24 -1.54
N LYS A 17 -8.68 -16.82 -2.68
CA LYS A 17 -8.16 -18.20 -2.77
C LYS A 17 -6.85 -18.39 -1.98
N SER A 18 -6.01 -17.36 -1.92
CA SER A 18 -4.74 -17.37 -1.21
C SER A 18 -4.81 -16.51 0.05
N LYS A 19 -5.11 -17.14 1.20
CA LYS A 19 -5.06 -16.49 2.52
C LYS A 19 -3.73 -15.77 2.77
N SER A 20 -2.62 -16.37 2.33
CA SER A 20 -1.28 -15.82 2.51
C SER A 20 -1.08 -14.53 1.72
N ALA A 21 -1.51 -14.49 0.46
CA ALA A 21 -1.41 -13.28 -0.38
C ALA A 21 -2.35 -12.16 0.12
N GLU A 22 -3.56 -12.51 0.52
CA GLU A 22 -4.54 -11.57 1.08
C GLU A 22 -4.05 -10.95 2.39
N SER A 23 -3.45 -11.77 3.27
CA SER A 23 -2.91 -11.32 4.56
C SER A 23 -1.81 -10.27 4.41
N LEU A 24 -0.99 -10.32 3.35
CA LEU A 24 0.06 -9.32 3.07
C LEU A 24 -0.48 -7.93 2.74
N ASN A 25 -1.75 -7.84 2.37
CA ASN A 25 -2.42 -6.58 2.04
C ASN A 25 -3.45 -6.17 3.09
N THR A 26 -3.59 -6.96 4.18
CA THR A 26 -4.60 -6.79 5.20
C THR A 26 -3.96 -6.29 6.49
N THR A 27 -4.24 -5.03 6.86
CA THR A 27 -3.61 -4.35 7.99
C THR A 27 -4.49 -3.23 8.54
N ILE A 28 -4.12 -2.69 9.70
CA ILE A 28 -4.69 -1.45 10.23
C ILE A 28 -3.82 -0.30 9.78
N VAL A 29 -4.45 0.74 9.26
CA VAL A 29 -3.82 1.99 8.81
C VAL A 29 -4.47 3.13 9.56
N TRP A 30 -3.70 4.14 9.99
CA TRP A 30 -4.25 5.34 10.63
C TRP A 30 -3.51 6.58 10.17
N LYS A 31 -4.21 7.69 10.17
CA LYS A 31 -3.64 9.00 9.87
C LYS A 31 -3.74 9.90 11.07
N TYR A 32 -2.62 10.46 11.46
CA TYR A 32 -2.60 11.54 12.44
C TYR A 32 -3.15 12.83 11.83
N PHE A 33 -3.68 13.70 12.68
CA PHE A 33 -4.29 14.97 12.25
C PHE A 33 -3.29 15.92 11.61
N GLU A 34 -2.09 16.00 12.14
CA GLU A 34 -1.02 16.93 11.70
C GLU A 34 0.20 16.20 11.13
N ASP A 35 0.14 14.86 11.00
CA ASP A 35 1.29 14.03 10.65
C ASP A 35 0.94 13.02 9.56
N ASP A 36 1.92 12.21 9.16
CA ASP A 36 1.77 11.22 8.11
C ASP A 36 0.88 10.04 8.50
N THR A 37 0.58 9.21 7.51
CA THR A 37 -0.17 7.97 7.66
C THR A 37 0.78 6.86 8.10
N GLU A 38 0.38 6.12 9.11
CA GLU A 38 1.10 4.95 9.62
C GLU A 38 0.30 3.66 9.47
N THR A 39 0.98 2.54 9.55
CA THR A 39 0.37 1.21 9.39
C THR A 39 1.07 0.17 10.25
N LEU A 40 0.32 -0.81 10.74
CA LEU A 40 0.91 -2.03 11.26
C LEU A 40 1.55 -2.82 10.11
N ASN A 41 2.56 -3.63 10.43
CA ASN A 41 3.24 -4.44 9.42
C ASN A 41 2.33 -5.57 8.90
N PRO A 42 1.82 -5.50 7.66
CA PRO A 42 0.90 -6.52 7.14
C PRO A 42 1.57 -7.90 7.00
N ARG A 43 2.91 -7.95 6.98
CA ARG A 43 3.71 -9.18 6.83
C ARG A 43 4.01 -9.88 8.15
N SER A 44 3.67 -9.26 9.28
CA SER A 44 3.85 -9.90 10.57
C SER A 44 3.03 -11.20 10.67
N LYS A 45 3.63 -12.21 11.26
CA LYS A 45 2.99 -13.48 11.61
C LYS A 45 2.54 -13.54 13.07
N ASP A 46 2.96 -12.55 13.84
CA ASP A 46 2.67 -12.41 15.26
C ASP A 46 1.63 -11.31 15.47
N ASP A 47 1.03 -11.32 16.65
CA ASP A 47 0.13 -10.26 17.06
C ASP A 47 0.89 -8.94 17.18
N GLU A 48 0.32 -7.88 16.65
CA GLU A 48 0.89 -6.55 16.69
C GLU A 48 -0.02 -5.60 17.46
N LYS A 49 0.61 -4.72 18.21
CA LYS A 49 -0.08 -3.66 18.95
C LYS A 49 0.76 -2.39 18.90
N GLU A 50 0.14 -1.29 18.48
CA GLU A 50 0.77 0.03 18.46
C GLU A 50 -0.06 1.03 19.26
N LYS A 51 0.63 1.91 19.99
CA LYS A 51 0.01 3.02 20.74
C LYS A 51 -0.06 4.26 19.87
N LEU A 52 -1.24 4.86 19.82
CA LEU A 52 -1.46 6.09 19.07
C LEU A 52 -0.84 7.28 19.83
N SER A 53 0.25 7.80 19.31
CA SER A 53 1.05 8.86 19.96
C SER A 53 0.49 10.26 19.75
N GLY A 54 -0.32 10.46 18.71
CA GLY A 54 -0.88 11.75 18.29
C GLY A 54 -2.41 11.78 18.30
N GLN A 55 -2.96 12.92 17.90
CA GLN A 55 -4.38 13.04 17.56
C GLN A 55 -4.63 12.40 16.22
N VAL A 56 -5.69 11.58 16.09
CA VAL A 56 -5.96 10.78 14.92
C VAL A 56 -7.10 11.37 14.11
N LYS A 57 -6.93 11.50 12.80
CA LYS A 57 -7.97 11.93 11.87
C LYS A 57 -8.89 10.77 11.49
N TRP A 58 -8.32 9.64 11.15
CA TRP A 58 -9.06 8.43 10.82
C TRP A 58 -8.25 7.16 11.12
N VAL A 59 -8.97 6.06 11.33
CA VAL A 59 -8.43 4.69 11.43
C VAL A 59 -9.14 3.82 10.41
N GLY A 60 -8.40 3.04 9.64
CA GLY A 60 -8.90 2.15 8.61
C GLY A 60 -8.49 0.69 8.82
N PHE A 61 -9.45 -0.21 8.74
CA PHE A 61 -9.25 -1.65 8.61
C PHE A 61 -9.19 -1.96 7.12
N LYS A 62 -7.97 -2.03 6.60
CA LYS A 62 -7.69 -2.23 5.18
C LYS A 62 -7.59 -3.71 4.88
N GLN A 63 -8.33 -4.16 3.89
CA GLN A 63 -8.14 -5.44 3.19
C GLN A 63 -7.56 -5.18 1.79
N HIS A 64 -7.36 -6.22 1.01
CA HIS A 64 -6.75 -6.09 -0.31
C HIS A 64 -7.55 -5.18 -1.26
N PHE A 65 -8.86 -5.39 -1.37
CA PHE A 65 -9.70 -4.66 -2.33
C PHE A 65 -10.67 -3.67 -1.70
N PHE A 66 -10.98 -3.82 -0.42
CA PHE A 66 -11.94 -3.01 0.31
C PHE A 66 -11.37 -2.55 1.64
N SER A 67 -11.86 -1.43 2.11
CA SER A 67 -11.54 -0.92 3.44
C SER A 67 -12.77 -0.44 4.17
N ALA A 68 -12.72 -0.58 5.49
CA ALA A 68 -13.63 0.05 6.43
C ALA A 68 -12.84 1.12 7.19
N VAL A 69 -13.27 2.37 7.15
CA VAL A 69 -12.55 3.48 7.78
C VAL A 69 -13.48 4.26 8.67
N LEU A 70 -13.06 4.51 9.89
CA LEU A 70 -13.72 5.43 10.81
C LEU A 70 -13.02 6.78 10.75
N ILE A 71 -13.75 7.81 10.37
CA ILE A 71 -13.26 9.16 10.12
C ILE A 71 -13.90 10.10 11.13
N ALA A 72 -13.09 10.89 11.86
CA ALA A 72 -13.59 11.99 12.65
C ALA A 72 -13.80 13.22 11.77
N ASP A 73 -14.88 13.98 11.98
CA ASP A 73 -15.10 15.23 11.27
C ASP A 73 -14.03 16.26 11.63
N ASP A 74 -13.60 16.28 12.90
CA ASP A 74 -12.41 17.00 13.34
C ASP A 74 -11.27 15.98 13.62
N LYS A 75 -11.13 15.49 14.83
CA LYS A 75 -10.06 14.55 15.24
C LYS A 75 -10.43 13.78 16.50
N PHE A 76 -9.84 12.60 16.66
CA PHE A 76 -9.83 11.86 17.91
C PHE A 76 -8.72 12.39 18.83
N GLU A 77 -8.93 12.30 20.14
CA GLU A 77 -7.95 12.71 21.14
C GLU A 77 -6.67 11.86 21.11
N ARG A 78 -5.58 12.44 21.59
CA ARG A 78 -4.31 11.75 21.73
C ARG A 78 -4.43 10.52 22.62
N GLY A 79 -3.87 9.42 22.18
CA GLY A 79 -3.83 8.15 22.90
C GLY A 79 -4.77 7.12 22.28
N GLY A 80 -4.85 5.98 22.96
CA GLY A 80 -5.50 4.79 22.40
C GLY A 80 -4.49 3.82 21.81
N ASP A 81 -4.99 2.79 21.18
CA ASP A 81 -4.15 1.76 20.57
C ASP A 81 -4.87 1.06 19.42
N VAL A 82 -4.08 0.51 18.53
CA VAL A 82 -4.53 -0.39 17.47
C VAL A 82 -3.87 -1.76 17.66
N THR A 83 -4.65 -2.82 17.47
CA THR A 83 -4.16 -4.19 17.67
C THR A 83 -4.62 -5.06 16.52
N SER A 84 -3.68 -5.82 15.97
CA SER A 84 -3.92 -6.87 14.97
C SER A 84 -3.54 -8.22 15.56
N LYS A 85 -4.50 -9.13 15.73
CA LYS A 85 -4.25 -10.51 16.14
C LYS A 85 -4.34 -11.44 14.95
N VAL A 86 -3.38 -12.36 14.83
CA VAL A 86 -3.31 -13.32 13.74
C VAL A 86 -4.05 -14.61 14.13
N LEU A 87 -5.08 -14.97 13.37
CA LEU A 87 -5.88 -16.17 13.60
C LEU A 87 -5.33 -17.34 12.74
N THR A 88 -4.44 -18.14 13.35
CA THR A 88 -3.79 -19.27 12.65
C THR A 88 -4.67 -20.50 12.55
N ASN A 89 -5.60 -20.69 13.49
CA ASN A 89 -6.40 -21.91 13.64
C ASN A 89 -7.72 -21.91 12.87
N SER A 90 -7.97 -20.89 12.03
CA SER A 90 -9.20 -20.76 11.25
C SER A 90 -8.90 -20.71 9.75
N ASN A 91 -9.69 -21.44 8.97
CA ASN A 91 -9.63 -21.38 7.51
C ASN A 91 -10.53 -20.27 6.93
N THR A 92 -11.47 -19.77 7.71
CA THR A 92 -12.45 -18.74 7.27
C THR A 92 -12.09 -17.34 7.71
N THR A 93 -11.30 -17.20 8.76
CA THR A 93 -10.85 -15.93 9.31
C THR A 93 -9.33 -15.83 9.32
N MET A 94 -8.78 -14.62 9.16
CA MET A 94 -7.34 -14.43 9.10
C MET A 94 -6.80 -13.56 10.24
N LYS A 95 -7.47 -12.48 10.55
CA LYS A 95 -7.03 -11.51 11.57
C LYS A 95 -8.23 -10.98 12.37
N GLU A 96 -7.97 -10.54 13.57
CA GLU A 96 -8.90 -9.76 14.38
C GLU A 96 -8.29 -8.37 14.61
N PHE A 97 -9.01 -7.34 14.19
CA PHE A 97 -8.59 -5.96 14.31
C PHE A 97 -9.35 -5.26 15.43
N THR A 98 -8.63 -4.52 16.23
CA THR A 98 -9.17 -3.68 17.30
C THR A 98 -8.57 -2.29 17.20
N ALA A 99 -9.38 -1.26 17.24
CA ALA A 99 -8.98 0.11 17.43
C ALA A 99 -9.66 0.67 18.68
N SER A 100 -8.86 1.25 19.56
CA SER A 100 -9.29 1.92 20.79
C SER A 100 -8.95 3.41 20.63
N LEU A 101 -9.96 4.27 20.53
CA LEU A 101 -9.81 5.70 20.24
C LEU A 101 -10.36 6.53 21.39
N PHE A 102 -9.61 7.51 21.87
CA PHE A 102 -10.09 8.41 22.90
C PHE A 102 -10.88 9.57 22.29
N MET A 103 -12.00 9.86 22.93
CA MET A 103 -12.91 10.94 22.57
C MET A 103 -12.84 12.06 23.59
N PRO A 104 -12.96 13.35 23.17
CA PRO A 104 -13.05 14.45 24.09
C PRO A 104 -14.27 14.32 25.00
N LYS A 105 -14.12 14.73 26.24
CA LYS A 105 -15.12 14.55 27.29
C LYS A 105 -16.33 15.49 27.16
N ASP A 106 -16.07 16.71 26.70
CA ASP A 106 -17.04 17.81 26.78
C ASP A 106 -17.44 18.37 25.40
N GLN A 107 -17.14 17.64 24.32
CA GLN A 107 -17.45 18.04 22.95
C GLN A 107 -18.20 16.93 22.21
N THR A 108 -19.15 17.33 21.40
CA THR A 108 -19.76 16.42 20.42
C THR A 108 -18.81 16.24 19.25
N ILE A 109 -18.36 15.01 19.02
CA ILE A 109 -17.58 14.68 17.82
C ILE A 109 -18.51 14.11 16.77
N GLY A 110 -18.55 14.77 15.61
CA GLY A 110 -19.06 14.15 14.40
C GLY A 110 -18.07 13.11 13.90
N MET A 111 -18.59 11.96 13.50
CA MET A 111 -17.78 10.90 12.87
C MET A 111 -18.63 10.12 11.89
N HIS A 112 -18.02 9.54 10.90
CA HIS A 112 -18.70 8.69 9.94
C HIS A 112 -17.83 7.51 9.52
N PHE A 113 -18.48 6.45 9.01
CA PHE A 113 -17.79 5.32 8.43
C PHE A 113 -17.77 5.44 6.91
N PHE A 114 -16.59 5.19 6.35
CA PHE A 114 -16.44 4.88 4.94
C PHE A 114 -16.30 3.36 4.77
N PHE A 115 -17.15 2.75 3.95
CA PHE A 115 -17.03 1.38 3.51
C PHE A 115 -16.94 1.38 2.00
N GLY A 116 -15.81 1.02 1.43
CA GLY A 116 -15.66 1.14 0.00
C GLY A 116 -14.43 0.42 -0.57
N PRO A 117 -14.33 0.41 -1.92
CA PRO A 117 -13.22 -0.20 -2.61
C PRO A 117 -11.94 0.62 -2.42
N ASN A 118 -10.80 -0.06 -2.42
CA ASN A 118 -9.46 0.54 -2.44
C ASN A 118 -9.14 1.08 -3.85
N HIS A 119 -9.99 1.97 -4.33
CA HIS A 119 -9.88 2.57 -5.66
C HIS A 119 -9.48 4.04 -5.52
N LEU A 120 -8.35 4.41 -6.10
CA LEU A 120 -7.72 5.73 -5.91
C LEU A 120 -8.65 6.93 -6.11
N PRO A 121 -9.50 7.03 -7.16
CA PRO A 121 -10.46 8.10 -7.31
C PRO A 121 -11.48 8.19 -6.18
N VAL A 122 -12.05 7.05 -5.77
CA VAL A 122 -13.06 6.98 -4.70
C VAL A 122 -12.49 7.42 -3.35
N LEU A 123 -11.26 7.00 -3.05
CA LEU A 123 -10.58 7.39 -1.81
C LEU A 123 -10.23 8.89 -1.79
N LYS A 124 -9.85 9.45 -2.93
CA LYS A 124 -9.59 10.90 -3.07
C LYS A 124 -10.83 11.76 -2.90
N GLU A 125 -12.01 11.28 -3.32
CA GLU A 125 -13.27 12.01 -3.16
C GLU A 125 -13.65 12.23 -1.69
N GLN A 126 -13.04 11.51 -0.76
CA GLN A 126 -13.30 11.68 0.68
C GLN A 126 -12.59 12.91 1.27
N ASP A 127 -11.61 13.50 0.58
CA ASP A 127 -10.90 14.74 0.94
C ASP A 127 -10.24 14.74 2.34
N VAL A 128 -9.82 13.56 2.79
CA VAL A 128 -9.12 13.33 4.07
C VAL A 128 -7.88 12.46 3.91
N ASP A 129 -7.26 12.48 2.72
CA ASP A 129 -6.08 11.71 2.35
C ASP A 129 -6.24 10.18 2.53
N LEU A 130 -7.43 9.62 2.29
CA LEU A 130 -7.63 8.17 2.36
C LEU A 130 -6.79 7.39 1.34
N GLU A 131 -6.42 8.03 0.23
CA GLU A 131 -5.53 7.40 -0.75
C GLU A 131 -4.14 7.07 -0.22
N SER A 132 -3.72 7.68 0.90
CA SER A 132 -2.47 7.35 1.58
C SER A 132 -2.45 5.95 2.19
N MET A 133 -3.64 5.33 2.38
CA MET A 133 -3.73 3.92 2.75
C MET A 133 -3.19 2.97 1.68
N LEU A 134 -3.16 3.42 0.41
CA LEU A 134 -2.69 2.59 -0.69
C LEU A 134 -1.16 2.60 -0.69
N ASP A 135 -0.56 1.48 -0.29
CA ASP A 135 0.87 1.28 -0.47
C ASP A 135 1.16 1.02 -1.95
N LEU A 136 1.48 2.09 -2.67
CA LEU A 136 1.87 2.04 -4.08
C LEU A 136 3.36 1.71 -4.26
N GLY A 137 4.08 1.47 -3.17
CA GLY A 137 5.50 1.18 -3.15
C GLY A 137 6.38 2.33 -3.65
N TRP A 138 7.69 2.06 -3.80
CA TRP A 138 8.68 3.03 -4.26
C TRP A 138 8.32 3.69 -5.60
N PHE A 139 7.69 2.94 -6.51
CA PHE A 139 7.27 3.44 -7.83
C PHE A 139 5.82 3.96 -7.85
N GLY A 140 5.23 4.26 -6.69
CA GLY A 140 3.84 4.73 -6.56
C GLY A 140 3.55 5.97 -7.41
N PHE A 141 4.54 6.85 -7.60
CA PHE A 141 4.41 8.01 -8.46
C PHE A 141 4.13 7.63 -9.93
N ILE A 142 4.75 6.56 -10.45
CA ILE A 142 4.49 6.06 -11.82
C ILE A 142 3.04 5.53 -11.90
N THR A 143 2.62 4.78 -10.89
CA THR A 143 1.24 4.28 -10.81
C THR A 143 0.25 5.44 -10.77
N LYS A 144 0.47 6.42 -9.89
CA LYS A 144 -0.43 7.57 -9.67
C LYS A 144 -0.51 8.52 -10.87
N TYR A 145 0.63 8.81 -11.52
CA TYR A 145 0.71 9.84 -12.56
C TYR A 145 0.77 9.32 -14.00
N ALA A 146 1.08 8.04 -14.19
CA ALA A 146 1.11 7.45 -15.52
C ALA A 146 0.08 6.32 -15.70
N ILE A 147 0.13 5.27 -14.88
CA ILE A 147 -0.68 4.07 -15.08
C ILE A 147 -2.16 4.36 -14.88
N VAL A 148 -2.55 4.97 -13.76
CA VAL A 148 -3.96 5.26 -13.44
C VAL A 148 -4.60 6.22 -14.44
N PRO A 149 -3.99 7.35 -14.84
CA PRO A 149 -4.55 8.22 -15.86
C PRO A 149 -4.73 7.53 -17.22
N ILE A 150 -3.74 6.77 -17.68
CA ILE A 150 -3.84 6.03 -18.96
C ILE A 150 -4.97 5.00 -18.89
N PHE A 151 -5.08 4.28 -17.79
CA PHE A 151 -6.14 3.30 -17.57
C PHE A 151 -7.54 3.96 -17.58
N ASN A 152 -7.72 5.05 -16.85
CA ASN A 152 -8.98 5.78 -16.81
C ASN A 152 -9.34 6.39 -18.17
N TRP A 153 -8.35 6.89 -18.91
CA TRP A 153 -8.52 7.39 -20.25
C TRP A 153 -9.01 6.29 -21.21
N LEU A 154 -8.38 5.13 -21.19
CA LEU A 154 -8.80 3.99 -22.01
C LEU A 154 -10.22 3.52 -21.63
N ARG A 155 -10.56 3.48 -20.35
CA ARG A 155 -11.90 3.12 -19.87
C ARG A 155 -12.99 4.10 -20.31
N GLY A 156 -12.64 5.36 -20.57
CA GLY A 156 -13.58 6.36 -21.10
C GLY A 156 -14.06 6.06 -22.53
N PHE A 157 -13.35 5.19 -23.28
CA PHE A 157 -13.67 4.85 -24.67
C PHE A 157 -14.01 3.36 -24.85
N ILE A 158 -13.65 2.51 -23.91
CA ILE A 158 -13.69 1.05 -24.08
C ILE A 158 -14.31 0.42 -22.83
N ASP A 159 -15.47 -0.21 -23.00
CA ASP A 159 -16.18 -0.92 -21.93
C ASP A 159 -15.58 -2.29 -21.62
N ASN A 160 -14.91 -2.91 -22.60
CA ASN A 160 -14.32 -4.23 -22.46
C ASN A 160 -12.98 -4.15 -21.71
N MET A 161 -12.97 -4.60 -20.45
CA MET A 161 -11.78 -4.58 -19.58
C MET A 161 -10.60 -5.39 -20.13
N GLY A 162 -10.85 -6.50 -20.83
CA GLY A 162 -9.78 -7.29 -21.46
C GLY A 162 -9.06 -6.49 -22.54
N LEU A 163 -9.79 -5.74 -23.36
CA LEU A 163 -9.22 -4.87 -24.39
C LEU A 163 -8.47 -3.70 -23.77
N VAL A 164 -8.99 -3.10 -22.69
CA VAL A 164 -8.29 -2.04 -21.95
C VAL A 164 -6.93 -2.52 -21.44
N ILE A 165 -6.86 -3.70 -20.82
CA ILE A 165 -5.61 -4.27 -20.30
C ILE A 165 -4.63 -4.58 -21.45
N LEU A 166 -5.12 -5.11 -22.56
CA LEU A 166 -4.29 -5.41 -23.74
C LEU A 166 -3.68 -4.13 -24.32
N LEU A 167 -4.49 -3.10 -24.56
CA LEU A 167 -4.01 -1.82 -25.09
C LEU A 167 -3.06 -1.12 -24.11
N MET A 168 -3.38 -1.12 -22.82
CA MET A 168 -2.49 -0.59 -21.79
C MET A 168 -1.13 -1.29 -21.80
N THR A 169 -1.10 -2.61 -21.97
CA THR A 169 0.15 -3.37 -22.09
C THR A 169 0.97 -2.95 -23.30
N ILE A 170 0.32 -2.70 -24.45
CA ILE A 170 0.97 -2.21 -25.66
C ILE A 170 1.56 -0.81 -25.43
N ILE A 171 0.77 0.11 -24.88
CA ILE A 171 1.20 1.49 -24.60
C ILE A 171 2.42 1.50 -23.68
N LEU A 172 2.37 0.74 -22.56
CA LEU A 172 3.49 0.65 -21.64
C LEU A 172 4.75 0.06 -22.29
N LYS A 173 4.60 -0.97 -23.15
CA LYS A 173 5.73 -1.53 -23.91
C LYS A 173 6.32 -0.51 -24.89
N LEU A 174 5.49 0.28 -25.56
CA LEU A 174 5.97 1.34 -26.48
C LEU A 174 6.74 2.43 -25.72
N ILE A 175 6.25 2.86 -24.55
CA ILE A 175 6.94 3.84 -23.69
C ILE A 175 8.30 3.30 -23.21
N LEU A 176 8.34 2.03 -22.82
CA LEU A 176 9.57 1.39 -22.31
C LEU A 176 10.52 0.94 -23.43
N PHE A 177 10.06 0.88 -24.69
CA PHE A 177 10.84 0.38 -25.82
C PHE A 177 12.20 1.08 -26.00
N PRO A 178 12.31 2.43 -26.00
CA PRO A 178 13.60 3.10 -26.16
C PRO A 178 14.59 2.77 -25.04
N LEU A 179 14.09 2.62 -23.80
CA LEU A 179 14.91 2.22 -22.65
C LEU A 179 15.41 0.78 -22.80
N THR A 180 14.51 -0.12 -23.19
CA THR A 180 14.80 -1.53 -23.44
C THR A 180 15.83 -1.70 -24.56
N CYS A 181 15.67 -0.97 -25.67
CA CYS A 181 16.67 -0.98 -26.76
C CYS A 181 18.06 -0.54 -26.30
N LYS A 182 18.16 0.53 -25.51
CA LYS A 182 19.44 0.97 -24.94
C LYS A 182 20.07 -0.09 -24.05
N SER A 183 19.28 -0.76 -23.23
CA SER A 183 19.75 -1.85 -22.36
C SER A 183 20.28 -3.03 -23.17
N TYR A 184 19.55 -3.46 -24.21
CA TYR A 184 20.01 -4.55 -25.10
C TYR A 184 21.29 -4.17 -25.84
N LEU A 185 21.42 -2.96 -26.35
CA LEU A 185 22.61 -2.48 -27.00
C LEU A 185 23.81 -2.45 -26.04
N SER A 186 23.60 -2.03 -24.79
CA SER A 186 24.65 -2.06 -23.76
C SER A 186 25.10 -3.49 -23.46
N THR A 187 24.15 -4.42 -23.31
CA THR A 187 24.45 -5.85 -23.09
C THR A 187 25.18 -6.47 -24.30
N ALA A 188 24.80 -6.12 -25.52
CA ALA A 188 25.46 -6.59 -26.73
C ALA A 188 26.91 -6.07 -26.82
N ARG A 189 27.14 -4.79 -26.50
CA ARG A 189 28.50 -4.22 -26.42
C ARG A 189 29.33 -4.91 -25.35
N MET A 190 28.77 -5.22 -24.21
CA MET A 190 29.48 -5.94 -23.14
C MET A 190 29.93 -7.33 -23.58
N ARG A 191 29.12 -8.04 -24.38
CA ARG A 191 29.51 -9.36 -24.94
C ARG A 191 30.71 -9.28 -25.85
N VAL A 192 30.87 -8.21 -26.63
CA VAL A 192 32.05 -7.99 -27.51
C VAL A 192 33.31 -7.67 -26.69
N ILE A 193 33.12 -6.96 -25.58
CA ILE A 193 34.23 -6.55 -24.71
C ILE A 193 34.67 -7.69 -23.77
N LYS A 194 33.77 -8.63 -23.46
CA LYS A 194 34.02 -9.71 -22.52
C LYS A 194 35.35 -10.45 -22.72
N PRO A 195 35.74 -10.90 -23.94
CA PRO A 195 37.00 -11.60 -24.13
C PRO A 195 38.21 -10.72 -23.75
N TYR A 196 38.18 -9.41 -23.99
CA TYR A 196 39.24 -8.49 -23.58
C TYR A 196 39.32 -8.31 -22.06
N VAL A 197 38.14 -8.27 -21.39
CA VAL A 197 38.09 -8.21 -19.92
C VAL A 197 38.62 -9.50 -19.31
N ASP A 198 38.27 -10.66 -19.90
CA ASP A 198 38.73 -11.96 -19.43
C ASP A 198 40.26 -12.07 -19.59
N GLU A 199 40.84 -11.62 -20.73
CA GLU A 199 42.30 -11.56 -20.93
C GLU A 199 43.03 -10.67 -19.90
N ILE A 200 42.41 -9.50 -19.57
CA ILE A 200 42.98 -8.60 -18.55
C ILE A 200 42.92 -9.26 -17.15
N ASN A 201 41.80 -9.91 -16.82
CA ASN A 201 41.64 -10.59 -15.54
C ASN A 201 42.61 -11.80 -15.39
N GLU A 202 42.96 -12.48 -16.49
CA GLU A 202 43.96 -13.53 -16.49
C GLU A 202 45.39 -12.97 -16.27
N ARG A 203 45.67 -11.79 -16.87
CA ARG A 203 46.96 -11.11 -16.68
C ARG A 203 47.15 -10.50 -15.31
N TYR A 204 46.05 -10.01 -14.71
CA TYR A 204 46.05 -9.32 -13.41
C TYR A 204 45.00 -9.91 -12.49
N PRO A 205 45.27 -11.09 -11.88
CA PRO A 205 44.28 -11.81 -11.05
C PRO A 205 43.88 -11.08 -9.74
N LYS A 206 44.61 -10.02 -9.37
CA LYS A 206 44.29 -9.16 -8.23
C LYS A 206 44.12 -7.72 -8.71
N PRO A 207 43.00 -7.05 -8.36
CA PRO A 207 42.78 -5.67 -8.74
C PRO A 207 43.79 -4.67 -8.18
N GLU A 208 44.55 -5.06 -7.15
CA GLU A 208 45.66 -4.28 -6.56
C GLU A 208 46.96 -4.29 -7.39
N GLU A 209 47.12 -5.22 -8.31
CA GLU A 209 48.31 -5.32 -9.19
C GLU A 209 48.11 -4.59 -10.53
N ALA A 210 46.92 -4.01 -10.77
CA ALA A 210 46.56 -3.28 -12.00
C ALA A 210 46.70 -1.76 -11.84
N MET A 211 47.08 -1.26 -10.67
CA MET A 211 47.46 0.13 -10.39
C MET A 211 48.97 0.22 -10.32
#